data_98140dca46260278a5a1539ccb964e6d
#
_entry.id   98140dca46260278a5a1539ccb964e6d
#
_cell.length_a   1.000
_cell.length_b   1.000
_cell.length_c   1.000
_cell.angle_alpha   90.00
_cell.angle_beta   90.00
_cell.angle_gamma   90.00
#
_symmetry.space_group_name_H-M   'P 1'
#
loop_
_entity.id
_entity.type
_entity.pdbx_description
1 polymer ?
#
loop_
_entity_poly.entity_id
_entity_poly.type
_entity_poly.pdbx_seq_one_letter_code
_entity_poly.pdbx_strand_id
1 'polypeptide(L)'
;MIGIIGAMEVEVALLKAKMENPVTERVSGIDFVRGTLMGQDVVLAQCGVGKVFAAVCAQTMIVKFGATMLVNSGVSGTLTKDLHIGDVVVASACVQHDMDTSPLGDPVGLISGINKVELPADKTLVAEFDAVCKAQGVKHLVGIIA
;
A
#
# COMPACT_ATOMS: atom_id res chain seq x y z
N MET A 1 15.19 -0.89 4.94
CA MET A 1 14.68 -1.27 3.59
C MET A 1 13.22 -0.91 3.50
N ILE A 2 12.79 -0.37 2.36
CA ILE A 2 11.40 -0.01 2.09
C ILE A 2 10.77 -1.13 1.27
N GLY A 3 9.62 -1.65 1.70
CA GLY A 3 8.79 -2.57 0.93
C GLY A 3 7.72 -1.81 0.16
N ILE A 4 7.63 -2.04 -1.15
CA ILE A 4 6.62 -1.43 -2.01
C ILE A 4 5.75 -2.55 -2.61
N ILE A 5 4.44 -2.46 -2.40
CA ILE A 5 3.47 -3.46 -2.82
C ILE A 5 2.51 -2.83 -3.82
N GLY A 6 2.33 -3.46 -4.96
CA GLY A 6 1.22 -3.21 -5.87
C GLY A 6 0.49 -4.51 -6.17
N ALA A 7 -0.79 -4.45 -6.44
CA ALA A 7 -1.59 -5.62 -6.77
C ALA A 7 -1.39 -6.08 -8.21
N MET A 8 -1.17 -5.14 -9.12
CA MET A 8 -1.11 -5.36 -10.56
C MET A 8 0.22 -4.90 -11.14
N GLU A 9 0.63 -5.51 -12.27
CA GLU A 9 1.89 -5.13 -12.97
C GLU A 9 1.92 -3.63 -13.31
N VAL A 10 0.82 -3.07 -13.78
CA VAL A 10 0.74 -1.64 -14.14
C VAL A 10 1.05 -0.70 -12.98
N GLU A 11 0.82 -1.12 -11.75
CA GLU A 11 1.06 -0.32 -10.55
C GLU A 11 2.52 -0.30 -10.13
N VAL A 12 3.30 -1.31 -10.53
CA VAL A 12 4.71 -1.47 -10.12
C VAL A 12 5.70 -1.35 -11.27
N ALA A 13 5.26 -1.47 -12.52
CA ALA A 13 6.14 -1.54 -13.70
C ALA A 13 7.09 -0.34 -13.80
N LEU A 14 6.61 0.88 -13.60
CA LEU A 14 7.43 2.09 -13.69
C LEU A 14 8.48 2.16 -12.58
N LEU A 15 8.13 1.74 -11.38
CA LEU A 15 9.06 1.68 -10.24
C LEU A 15 10.13 0.63 -10.51
N LYS A 16 9.71 -0.56 -10.94
CA LYS A 16 10.60 -1.67 -11.30
C LYS A 16 11.59 -1.28 -12.40
N ALA A 17 11.12 -0.58 -13.43
CA ALA A 17 11.97 -0.10 -14.53
C ALA A 17 13.02 0.94 -14.10
N LYS A 18 12.80 1.64 -13.00
CA LYS A 18 13.71 2.65 -12.43
C LYS A 18 14.67 2.08 -11.37
N MET A 19 14.49 0.81 -10.99
CA MET A 19 15.37 0.19 -9.99
C MET A 19 16.77 -0.04 -10.56
N GLU A 20 17.76 0.23 -9.74
CA GLU A 20 19.15 -0.06 -9.99
C GLU A 20 19.54 -1.39 -9.33
N ASN A 21 20.38 -2.19 -10.02
CA ASN A 21 20.88 -3.49 -9.57
C ASN A 21 19.76 -4.45 -9.11
N PRO A 22 18.70 -4.65 -9.91
CA PRO A 22 17.56 -5.47 -9.48
C PRO A 22 17.95 -6.96 -9.41
N VAL A 23 17.62 -7.58 -8.29
CA VAL A 23 17.74 -9.03 -8.07
C VAL A 23 16.36 -9.56 -7.72
N THR A 24 15.88 -10.52 -8.48
CA THR A 24 14.57 -11.15 -8.26
C THR A 24 14.72 -12.45 -7.47
N GLU A 25 13.89 -12.60 -6.45
CA GLU A 25 13.73 -13.83 -5.70
C GLU A 25 12.27 -14.21 -5.61
N ARG A 26 11.94 -15.48 -5.97
CA ARG A 26 10.58 -15.99 -5.92
C ARG A 26 10.30 -16.67 -4.58
N VAL A 27 9.22 -16.21 -3.89
CA VAL A 27 8.78 -16.75 -2.61
C VAL A 27 7.27 -16.91 -2.62
N SER A 28 6.79 -18.09 -2.30
CA SER A 28 5.34 -18.38 -2.26
C SER A 28 4.58 -17.98 -3.53
N GLY A 29 5.24 -18.10 -4.69
CA GLY A 29 4.65 -17.76 -5.99
C GLY A 29 4.71 -16.25 -6.35
N ILE A 30 5.20 -15.39 -5.46
CA ILE A 30 5.37 -13.96 -5.68
C ILE A 30 6.84 -13.67 -6.00
N ASP A 31 7.08 -12.85 -7.01
CA ASP A 31 8.42 -12.37 -7.37
C ASP A 31 8.73 -11.07 -6.60
N PHE A 32 9.75 -11.13 -5.76
CA PHE A 32 10.27 -9.99 -4.99
C PHE A 32 11.51 -9.46 -5.67
N VAL A 33 11.48 -8.21 -6.09
CA VAL A 33 12.61 -7.54 -6.74
C VAL A 33 13.30 -6.64 -5.73
N ARG A 34 14.53 -6.98 -5.36
CA ARG A 34 15.39 -6.15 -4.49
C ARG A 34 16.30 -5.30 -5.34
N GLY A 35 16.57 -4.10 -4.90
CA GLY A 35 17.48 -3.18 -5.56
C GLY A 35 17.50 -1.82 -4.89
N THR A 36 18.05 -0.85 -5.59
CA THR A 36 18.07 0.55 -5.15
C THR A 36 17.12 1.37 -6.01
N LEU A 37 16.31 2.20 -5.39
CA LEU A 37 15.44 3.15 -6.06
C LEU A 37 15.70 4.54 -5.50
N MET A 38 16.21 5.45 -6.34
CA MET A 38 16.59 6.82 -5.92
C MET A 38 17.49 6.86 -4.69
N GLY A 39 18.48 5.95 -4.64
CA GLY A 39 19.43 5.83 -3.53
C GLY A 39 18.92 5.12 -2.27
N GLN A 40 17.69 4.60 -2.27
CA GLN A 40 17.10 3.87 -1.16
C GLN A 40 17.05 2.37 -1.43
N ASP A 41 17.35 1.56 -0.42
CA ASP A 41 17.18 0.11 -0.50
C ASP A 41 15.70 -0.26 -0.50
N VAL A 42 15.25 -0.92 -1.56
CA VAL A 42 13.85 -1.25 -1.80
C VAL A 42 13.68 -2.74 -2.09
N VAL A 43 12.59 -3.31 -1.62
CA VAL A 43 12.01 -4.55 -2.12
C VAL A 43 10.63 -4.25 -2.70
N LEU A 44 10.44 -4.54 -3.98
CA LEU A 44 9.22 -4.29 -4.75
C LEU A 44 8.56 -5.63 -5.12
N ALA A 45 7.25 -5.73 -5.00
CA ALA A 45 6.53 -6.90 -5.48
C ALA A 45 5.16 -6.56 -6.05
N GLN A 46 4.77 -7.31 -7.08
CA GLN A 46 3.40 -7.46 -7.51
C GLN A 46 2.79 -8.60 -6.72
N CYS A 47 1.89 -8.30 -5.78
CA CYS A 47 1.35 -9.32 -4.90
C CYS A 47 0.16 -10.10 -5.48
N GLY A 48 -0.54 -9.54 -6.48
CA GLY A 48 -1.85 -10.02 -6.92
C GLY A 48 -3.00 -9.31 -6.20
N VAL A 49 -4.20 -9.43 -6.74
CA VAL A 49 -5.40 -8.76 -6.24
C VAL A 49 -5.96 -9.48 -5.01
N GLY A 50 -6.24 -8.75 -3.96
CA GLY A 50 -6.93 -9.24 -2.76
C GLY A 50 -6.09 -9.17 -1.47
N LYS A 51 -6.80 -9.05 -0.35
CA LYS A 51 -6.21 -8.83 0.99
C LYS A 51 -5.28 -9.98 1.44
N VAL A 52 -5.60 -11.21 1.07
CA VAL A 52 -4.78 -12.38 1.43
C VAL A 52 -3.42 -12.32 0.74
N PHE A 53 -3.38 -12.03 -0.55
CA PHE A 53 -2.12 -11.86 -1.29
C PHE A 53 -1.31 -10.68 -0.75
N ALA A 54 -1.96 -9.56 -0.48
CA ALA A 54 -1.31 -8.39 0.10
C ALA A 54 -0.69 -8.71 1.47
N ALA A 55 -1.41 -9.45 2.34
CA ALA A 55 -0.92 -9.83 3.65
C ALA A 55 0.29 -10.78 3.58
N VAL A 56 0.24 -11.80 2.72
CA VAL A 56 1.37 -12.72 2.50
C VAL A 56 2.59 -11.98 1.96
N CYS A 57 2.38 -11.07 1.01
CA CYS A 57 3.44 -10.25 0.45
C CYS A 57 4.07 -9.35 1.52
N ALA A 58 3.26 -8.60 2.27
CA ALA A 58 3.72 -7.72 3.34
C ALA A 58 4.51 -8.49 4.40
N GLN A 59 3.99 -9.61 4.89
CA GLN A 59 4.67 -10.45 5.88
C GLN A 59 6.00 -10.99 5.36
N THR A 60 6.06 -11.40 4.09
CA THR A 60 7.31 -11.85 3.47
C THR A 60 8.33 -10.72 3.39
N MET A 61 7.93 -9.51 3.02
CA MET A 61 8.81 -8.34 2.99
C MET A 61 9.41 -8.04 4.36
N ILE A 62 8.60 -8.13 5.42
CA ILE A 62 9.07 -7.88 6.80
C ILE A 62 10.03 -8.98 7.26
N VAL A 63 9.59 -10.24 7.20
CA VAL A 63 10.31 -11.35 7.84
C VAL A 63 11.54 -11.77 7.05
N LYS A 64 11.42 -11.84 5.72
CA LYS A 64 12.51 -12.36 4.88
C LYS A 64 13.44 -11.27 4.39
N PHE A 65 12.90 -10.13 3.99
CA PHE A 65 13.70 -9.05 3.39
C PHE A 65 14.05 -7.93 4.39
N GLY A 66 13.51 -7.97 5.60
CA GLY A 66 13.81 -6.98 6.63
C GLY A 66 13.24 -5.59 6.35
N ALA A 67 12.10 -5.54 5.64
CA ALA A 67 11.42 -4.26 5.41
C ALA A 67 10.93 -3.67 6.75
N THR A 68 11.29 -2.41 7.00
CA THR A 68 10.90 -1.65 8.20
C THR A 68 9.82 -0.63 7.90
N MET A 69 9.51 -0.43 6.63
CA MET A 69 8.48 0.46 6.12
C MET A 69 7.79 -0.24 4.96
N LEU A 70 6.47 -0.13 4.89
CA LEU A 70 5.67 -0.66 3.77
C LEU A 70 4.87 0.48 3.14
N VAL A 71 4.90 0.52 1.82
CA VAL A 71 4.10 1.43 1.00
C VAL A 71 3.25 0.60 0.06
N ASN A 72 1.95 0.78 0.10
CA ASN A 72 1.05 0.23 -0.91
C ASN A 72 0.80 1.30 -1.98
N SER A 73 1.08 0.96 -3.23
CA SER A 73 0.86 1.83 -4.39
C SER A 73 -0.10 1.15 -5.34
N GLY A 74 -1.17 1.82 -5.71
CA GLY A 74 -2.17 1.22 -6.58
C GLY A 74 -3.25 2.19 -7.03
N VAL A 75 -4.19 1.67 -7.80
CA VAL A 75 -5.37 2.39 -8.23
C VAL A 75 -6.50 2.18 -7.23
N SER A 76 -7.35 3.20 -7.07
CA SER A 76 -8.53 3.15 -6.20
C SER A 76 -9.73 3.75 -6.93
N GLY A 77 -10.92 3.23 -6.66
CA GLY A 77 -12.16 3.88 -7.02
C GLY A 77 -12.43 5.05 -6.09
N THR A 78 -13.03 6.13 -6.62
CA THR A 78 -13.44 7.26 -5.77
C THR A 78 -14.91 7.21 -5.43
N LEU A 79 -15.24 7.50 -4.18
CA LEU A 79 -16.61 7.70 -3.69
C LEU A 79 -16.97 9.18 -3.55
N THR A 80 -16.04 10.08 -3.84
CA THR A 80 -16.28 11.53 -3.84
C THR A 80 -16.30 12.11 -5.26
N LYS A 81 -17.02 13.22 -5.43
CA LYS A 81 -17.05 13.99 -6.68
C LYS A 81 -15.86 14.94 -6.84
N ASP A 82 -15.03 15.06 -5.80
CA ASP A 82 -13.90 16.00 -5.78
C ASP A 82 -12.67 15.43 -6.48
N LEU A 83 -12.63 14.12 -6.70
CA LEU A 83 -11.54 13.42 -7.36
C LEU A 83 -11.93 12.90 -8.74
N HIS A 84 -10.97 12.92 -9.65
CA HIS A 84 -11.09 12.45 -11.03
C HIS A 84 -9.94 11.48 -11.35
N ILE A 85 -10.03 10.83 -12.51
CA ILE A 85 -8.94 9.96 -12.99
C ILE A 85 -7.64 10.77 -13.12
N GLY A 86 -6.59 10.29 -12.49
CA GLY A 86 -5.27 10.94 -12.42
C GLY A 86 -5.01 11.72 -11.15
N ASP A 87 -6.06 11.99 -10.33
CA ASP A 87 -5.87 12.58 -9.01
C ASP A 87 -5.31 11.51 -8.01
N VAL A 88 -4.70 11.96 -6.94
CA VAL A 88 -4.04 11.10 -5.94
C VAL A 88 -4.82 11.10 -4.63
N VAL A 89 -4.90 9.94 -3.98
CA VAL A 89 -5.34 9.82 -2.58
C VAL A 89 -4.18 9.35 -1.72
N VAL A 90 -3.90 10.09 -0.65
CA VAL A 90 -2.99 9.66 0.40
C VAL A 90 -3.82 9.09 1.54
N ALA A 91 -3.64 7.80 1.82
CA ALA A 91 -4.41 7.12 2.86
C ALA A 91 -4.04 7.63 4.26
N SER A 92 -4.99 8.21 4.98
CA SER A 92 -4.83 8.51 6.42
C SER A 92 -5.11 7.28 7.29
N ALA A 93 -5.96 6.38 6.80
CA ALA A 93 -6.30 5.09 7.40
C ALA A 93 -6.86 4.17 6.32
N CYS A 94 -6.90 2.88 6.62
CA CYS A 94 -7.61 1.88 5.83
C CYS A 94 -8.72 1.24 6.65
N VAL A 95 -9.82 0.84 5.98
CA VAL A 95 -10.91 0.08 6.59
C VAL A 95 -11.21 -1.18 5.78
N GLN A 96 -11.65 -2.23 6.44
CA GLN A 96 -12.18 -3.42 5.77
C GLN A 96 -13.70 -3.30 5.68
N HIS A 97 -14.20 -2.55 4.71
CA HIS A 97 -15.65 -2.28 4.57
C HIS A 97 -16.50 -3.54 4.33
N ASP A 98 -15.88 -4.61 3.87
CA ASP A 98 -16.50 -5.92 3.60
C ASP A 98 -16.41 -6.90 4.79
N MET A 99 -15.82 -6.49 5.91
CA MET A 99 -15.81 -7.27 7.15
C MET A 99 -17.07 -6.96 7.95
N ASP A 100 -17.98 -7.92 8.03
CA ASP A 100 -19.26 -7.76 8.72
C ASP A 100 -19.50 -8.89 9.72
N THR A 101 -19.32 -8.56 10.99
CA THR A 101 -19.64 -9.40 12.16
C THR A 101 -20.79 -8.80 12.99
N SER A 102 -21.60 -7.93 12.37
CA SER A 102 -22.73 -7.28 13.04
C SER A 102 -23.75 -8.25 13.66
N PRO A 103 -23.98 -9.48 13.15
CA PRO A 103 -24.80 -10.46 13.85
C PRO A 103 -24.25 -10.87 15.22
N LEU A 104 -22.97 -10.64 15.50
CA LEU A 104 -22.34 -10.88 16.82
C LEU A 104 -22.32 -9.64 17.71
N GLY A 105 -22.86 -8.51 17.23
CA GLY A 105 -22.91 -7.23 17.95
C GLY A 105 -21.78 -6.27 17.63
N ASP A 106 -20.89 -6.60 16.70
CA ASP A 106 -19.77 -5.75 16.30
C ASP A 106 -20.21 -4.68 15.30
N PRO A 107 -19.56 -3.52 15.25
CA PRO A 107 -19.72 -2.60 14.13
C PRO A 107 -19.11 -3.18 12.83
N VAL A 108 -19.72 -2.85 11.69
CA VAL A 108 -19.16 -3.23 10.36
C VAL A 108 -17.74 -2.69 10.22
N GLY A 109 -16.85 -3.52 9.70
CA GLY A 109 -15.43 -3.20 9.53
C GLY A 109 -14.56 -3.46 10.75
N LEU A 110 -15.13 -3.90 11.88
CA LEU A 110 -14.33 -4.21 13.06
C LEU A 110 -13.43 -5.42 12.79
N ILE A 111 -12.14 -5.24 13.04
CA ILE A 111 -11.17 -6.34 12.98
C ILE A 111 -11.01 -6.93 14.36
N SER A 112 -11.54 -8.14 14.56
CA SER A 112 -11.43 -8.87 15.80
C SER A 112 -9.97 -9.09 16.21
N GLY A 113 -9.71 -9.05 17.51
CA GLY A 113 -8.36 -9.21 18.07
C GLY A 113 -7.60 -7.90 18.23
N ILE A 114 -7.68 -6.99 17.28
CA ILE A 114 -7.14 -5.63 17.43
C ILE A 114 -8.20 -4.60 17.79
N ASN A 115 -9.48 -4.95 17.69
CA ASN A 115 -10.65 -4.13 18.04
C ASN A 115 -10.63 -2.72 17.43
N LYS A 116 -10.34 -2.65 16.13
CA LYS A 116 -10.30 -1.41 15.36
C LYS A 116 -11.09 -1.55 14.08
N VAL A 117 -11.83 -0.52 13.71
CA VAL A 117 -12.42 -0.35 12.38
C VAL A 117 -11.42 0.34 11.46
N GLU A 118 -10.83 1.44 11.90
CA GLU A 118 -9.83 2.18 11.15
C GLU A 118 -8.42 1.74 11.54
N LEU A 119 -7.62 1.39 10.54
CA LEU A 119 -6.19 1.11 10.66
C LEU A 119 -5.42 2.35 10.21
N PRO A 120 -4.93 3.20 11.13
CA PRO A 120 -4.25 4.42 10.77
C PRO A 120 -2.95 4.15 10.02
N ALA A 121 -2.69 4.93 8.97
CA ALA A 121 -1.41 4.96 8.30
C ALA A 121 -0.37 5.70 9.17
N ASP A 122 0.91 5.53 8.83
CA ASP A 122 1.98 6.26 9.50
C ASP A 122 1.85 7.78 9.26
N LYS A 123 1.72 8.55 10.34
CA LYS A 123 1.44 9.99 10.26
C LYS A 123 2.56 10.77 9.58
N THR A 124 3.81 10.33 9.73
CA THR A 124 4.97 10.96 9.13
C THR A 124 4.94 10.76 7.63
N LEU A 125 4.71 9.52 7.17
CA LEU A 125 4.59 9.22 5.74
C LEU A 125 3.39 9.93 5.11
N VAL A 126 2.25 10.00 5.79
CA VAL A 126 1.09 10.75 5.29
C VAL A 126 1.44 12.22 5.07
N ALA A 127 2.11 12.85 6.04
CA ALA A 127 2.51 14.25 5.93
C ALA A 127 3.56 14.48 4.81
N GLU A 128 4.50 13.56 4.64
CA GLU A 128 5.50 13.62 3.58
C GLU A 128 4.86 13.48 2.19
N PHE A 129 3.98 12.51 1.99
CA PHE A 129 3.26 12.34 0.72
C PHE A 129 2.37 13.53 0.39
N ASP A 130 1.63 14.07 1.38
CA ASP A 130 0.84 15.29 1.24
C ASP A 130 1.71 16.48 0.80
N ALA A 131 2.85 16.66 1.45
CA ALA A 131 3.81 17.73 1.12
C ALA A 131 4.39 17.58 -0.30
N VAL A 132 4.73 16.34 -0.71
CA VAL A 132 5.23 16.06 -2.06
C VAL A 132 4.17 16.35 -3.12
N CYS A 133 2.92 15.92 -2.90
CA CYS A 133 1.83 16.22 -3.81
C CYS A 133 1.61 17.73 -3.99
N LYS A 134 1.65 18.48 -2.88
CA LYS A 134 1.57 19.95 -2.91
C LYS A 134 2.73 20.59 -3.68
N ALA A 135 3.95 20.15 -3.40
CA ALA A 135 5.15 20.68 -4.05
C ALA A 135 5.18 20.42 -5.56
N GLN A 136 4.60 19.30 -6.00
CA GLN A 136 4.52 18.96 -7.41
C GLN A 136 3.24 19.45 -8.10
N GLY A 137 2.36 20.14 -7.38
CA GLY A 137 1.09 20.64 -7.92
C GLY A 137 0.12 19.50 -8.32
N VAL A 138 0.26 18.33 -7.72
CA VAL A 138 -0.63 17.20 -7.97
C VAL A 138 -1.91 17.38 -7.16
N LYS A 139 -3.06 17.31 -7.84
CA LYS A 139 -4.35 17.33 -7.16
C LYS A 139 -4.51 16.07 -6.33
N HIS A 140 -4.75 16.22 -5.04
CA HIS A 140 -4.85 15.09 -4.13
C HIS A 140 -5.78 15.37 -2.94
N LEU A 141 -6.18 14.31 -2.28
CA LEU A 141 -6.86 14.34 -0.98
C LEU A 141 -6.14 13.41 0.00
N VAL A 142 -6.21 13.77 1.27
CA VAL A 142 -5.85 12.87 2.38
C VAL A 142 -7.14 12.31 2.96
N GLY A 143 -7.31 10.99 2.97
CA GLY A 143 -8.58 10.38 3.37
C GLY A 143 -8.47 8.90 3.67
N ILE A 144 -9.60 8.30 4.07
CA ILE A 144 -9.70 6.87 4.38
C ILE A 144 -9.87 6.10 3.06
N ILE A 145 -9.16 4.97 2.95
CA ILE A 145 -9.29 4.00 1.85
C ILE A 145 -9.99 2.75 2.39
N ALA A 146 -10.96 2.22 1.60
CA ALA A 146 -11.75 1.05 1.93
C ALA A 146 -11.53 -0.08 0.90
#